data_b6e10a38cc116689f892cc204ab707d9
#
_entry.id   b6e10a38cc116689f892cc204ab707d9
#
_cell.length_a   1.000
_cell.length_b   1.000
_cell.length_c   1.000
_cell.angle_alpha   90.00
_cell.angle_beta   90.00
_cell.angle_gamma   90.00
#
_symmetry.space_group_name_H-M   'P 1'
#
loop_
_entity.id
_entity.type
_entity.pdbx_description
1 polymer ?
#
loop_
_entity_poly.entity_id
_entity_poly.type
_entity_poly.pdbx_seq_one_letter_code
_entity_poly.pdbx_strand_id
1 'polypeptide(L)'
;MKRSSFVLLLVCFLTASSFAAELKILTNHLGYEAVGAKHAVVLGKAGDSVTSCSLKNYGNDQQATDVVAKASGPVQKWKDWYFWTLDFDSFEKDGKYYLECATGSGHVHSFPFLIQRNLIERNTMSDVIYYFKGQRSSGEFDKADRHLKFDGAKLGVVDAHGGWWDATGDYGKHFSHLSFSTYFNPQQIPFTVYSLLKSYDQARLRANSNFARYENLLLDEAMFGADYIVRMKAPGGSFYRSATTGEVNQTPAGRKIAGEMKRFGIEGAPGQGGPEACLSRPTMISSMKSAVVREAVSRWRR
;
A
#
# COMPACT_ATOMS: atom_id res chain seq x y z
N MET A 1 -84.92 4.07 -26.48
CA MET A 1 -83.79 4.43 -25.62
C MET A 1 -82.66 3.42 -25.82
N LYS A 2 -81.66 3.77 -26.65
CA LYS A 2 -80.48 2.90 -26.91
C LYS A 2 -79.34 3.39 -26.03
N ARG A 3 -78.84 2.53 -25.11
CA ARG A 3 -77.65 2.82 -24.31
C ARG A 3 -76.42 2.35 -25.09
N SER A 4 -75.58 3.27 -25.50
CA SER A 4 -74.24 2.99 -26.06
C SER A 4 -73.26 2.85 -24.92
N SER A 5 -72.70 1.63 -24.77
CA SER A 5 -71.54 1.38 -23.84
C SER A 5 -70.25 1.76 -24.55
N PHE A 6 -69.57 2.76 -24.02
CA PHE A 6 -68.21 3.15 -24.44
C PHE A 6 -67.22 2.32 -23.64
N VAL A 7 -66.54 1.38 -24.30
CA VAL A 7 -65.43 0.58 -23.68
C VAL A 7 -64.14 1.40 -23.88
N LEU A 8 -63.65 1.91 -22.77
CA LEU A 8 -62.38 2.64 -22.73
C LEU A 8 -61.24 1.62 -22.62
N LEU A 9 -60.51 1.40 -23.71
CA LEU A 9 -59.36 0.52 -23.77
C LEU A 9 -58.14 1.27 -23.19
N LEU A 10 -57.76 1.00 -21.94
CA LEU A 10 -56.58 1.53 -21.27
C LEU A 10 -55.34 0.76 -21.74
N VAL A 11 -54.60 1.32 -22.69
CA VAL A 11 -53.31 0.76 -23.14
C VAL A 11 -52.23 1.20 -22.14
N CYS A 12 -51.84 0.30 -21.22
CA CYS A 12 -50.66 0.48 -20.37
C CYS A 12 -49.41 0.36 -21.23
N PHE A 13 -48.78 1.47 -21.58
CA PHE A 13 -47.37 1.47 -22.05
C PHE A 13 -46.47 1.14 -20.89
N LEU A 14 -46.07 -0.12 -20.81
CA LEU A 14 -44.92 -0.54 -19.98
C LEU A 14 -43.66 0.02 -20.65
N THR A 15 -43.21 1.20 -20.22
CA THR A 15 -41.85 1.68 -20.51
C THR A 15 -40.90 0.80 -19.70
N ALA A 16 -40.37 -0.21 -20.37
CA ALA A 16 -39.20 -0.91 -19.86
C ALA A 16 -38.07 0.12 -19.80
N SER A 17 -37.82 0.67 -18.63
CA SER A 17 -36.58 1.41 -18.36
C SER A 17 -35.42 0.43 -18.54
N SER A 18 -34.84 0.39 -19.74
CA SER A 18 -33.60 -0.28 -19.93
C SER A 18 -32.57 0.51 -19.10
N PHE A 19 -32.20 -0.02 -17.96
CA PHE A 19 -30.98 0.40 -17.26
C PHE A 19 -29.84 0.11 -18.23
N ALA A 20 -29.42 1.13 -18.98
CA ALA A 20 -28.21 1.07 -19.75
C ALA A 20 -27.10 0.73 -18.75
N ALA A 21 -26.49 -0.43 -18.90
CA ALA A 21 -25.37 -0.81 -18.08
C ALA A 21 -24.28 0.25 -18.28
N GLU A 22 -23.92 0.92 -17.20
CA GLU A 22 -22.97 2.01 -17.22
C GLU A 22 -21.55 1.43 -17.27
N LEU A 23 -21.06 1.16 -18.48
CA LEU A 23 -19.67 0.80 -18.70
C LEU A 23 -18.76 1.90 -18.20
N LYS A 24 -17.71 1.52 -17.47
CA LYS A 24 -16.70 2.44 -16.91
C LYS A 24 -15.30 2.00 -17.28
N ILE A 25 -14.47 2.93 -17.72
CA ILE A 25 -13.04 2.68 -17.90
C ILE A 25 -12.30 3.14 -16.64
N LEU A 26 -11.70 2.21 -15.95
CA LEU A 26 -10.92 2.43 -14.74
C LEU A 26 -9.45 2.54 -15.10
N THR A 27 -8.84 3.66 -14.75
CA THR A 27 -7.43 3.97 -14.99
C THR A 27 -6.71 4.28 -13.69
N ASN A 28 -5.39 4.25 -13.71
CA ASN A 28 -4.61 4.77 -12.59
C ASN A 28 -4.75 6.29 -12.55
N HIS A 29 -5.31 6.81 -11.49
CA HIS A 29 -5.54 8.25 -11.33
C HIS A 29 -4.25 9.07 -11.14
N LEU A 30 -3.15 8.45 -10.73
CA LEU A 30 -1.83 9.10 -10.74
C LEU A 30 -1.25 9.21 -12.14
N GLY A 31 -1.74 8.39 -13.09
CA GLY A 31 -1.22 8.23 -14.43
C GLY A 31 -0.32 7.00 -14.57
N TYR A 32 0.47 6.99 -15.64
CA TYR A 32 1.32 5.85 -16.00
C TYR A 32 2.74 6.29 -16.32
N GLU A 33 3.70 5.45 -15.98
CA GLU A 33 5.07 5.61 -16.46
C GLU A 33 5.12 5.51 -17.99
N ALA A 34 5.93 6.34 -18.62
CA ALA A 34 6.09 6.29 -20.07
C ALA A 34 6.67 4.94 -20.52
N VAL A 35 7.61 4.40 -19.75
CA VAL A 35 8.23 3.11 -20.02
C VAL A 35 7.73 2.08 -19.03
N GLY A 36 7.22 0.95 -19.52
CA GLY A 36 6.73 -0.15 -18.68
C GLY A 36 5.24 -0.42 -18.85
N ALA A 37 4.72 -1.28 -17.97
CA ALA A 37 3.36 -1.76 -18.02
C ALA A 37 2.32 -0.67 -17.82
N LYS A 38 1.35 -0.59 -18.74
CA LYS A 38 0.22 0.34 -18.70
C LYS A 38 -1.08 -0.41 -18.92
N HIS A 39 -1.81 -0.63 -17.84
CA HIS A 39 -3.04 -1.39 -17.85
C HIS A 39 -4.23 -0.53 -17.38
N ALA A 40 -5.34 -0.68 -18.08
CA ALA A 40 -6.64 -0.17 -17.65
C ALA A 40 -7.67 -1.29 -17.69
N VAL A 41 -8.82 -1.06 -17.09
CA VAL A 41 -9.91 -2.04 -17.02
C VAL A 41 -11.21 -1.39 -17.45
N VAL A 42 -11.92 -2.01 -18.39
CA VAL A 42 -13.31 -1.69 -18.62
C VAL A 42 -14.16 -2.58 -17.73
N LEU A 43 -15.02 -1.96 -16.95
CA LEU A 43 -15.96 -2.61 -16.04
C LEU A 43 -17.36 -2.51 -16.62
N GLY A 44 -18.02 -3.65 -16.77
CA GLY A 44 -19.37 -3.74 -17.33
C GLY A 44 -20.18 -4.87 -16.73
N LYS A 45 -21.26 -5.23 -17.39
CA LYS A 45 -22.16 -6.34 -17.00
C LYS A 45 -22.17 -7.44 -18.05
N ALA A 46 -22.75 -8.57 -17.69
CA ALA A 46 -23.04 -9.65 -18.67
C ALA A 46 -23.94 -9.11 -19.77
N GLY A 47 -23.51 -9.30 -21.02
CA GLY A 47 -24.23 -8.79 -22.21
C GLY A 47 -23.70 -7.47 -22.76
N ASP A 48 -22.87 -6.75 -22.01
CA ASP A 48 -22.14 -5.60 -22.56
C ASP A 48 -21.07 -6.07 -23.55
N SER A 49 -20.75 -5.21 -24.51
CA SER A 49 -19.72 -5.47 -25.51
C SER A 49 -18.76 -4.30 -25.65
N VAL A 50 -17.49 -4.60 -25.78
CA VAL A 50 -16.44 -3.64 -26.12
C VAL A 50 -15.85 -4.08 -27.44
N THR A 51 -15.98 -3.24 -28.48
CA THR A 51 -15.60 -3.61 -29.87
C THR A 51 -14.23 -3.09 -30.26
N SER A 52 -13.91 -1.86 -29.88
CA SER A 52 -12.60 -1.25 -30.13
C SER A 52 -12.29 -0.22 -29.05
N CYS A 53 -11.02 -0.06 -28.73
CA CYS A 53 -10.57 1.01 -27.84
C CYS A 53 -9.40 1.77 -28.45
N SER A 54 -9.27 3.02 -28.08
CA SER A 54 -8.16 3.87 -28.50
C SER A 54 -7.69 4.76 -27.36
N LEU A 55 -6.40 5.06 -27.37
CA LEU A 55 -5.82 6.13 -26.55
C LEU A 55 -5.91 7.42 -27.33
N LYS A 56 -6.48 8.45 -26.74
CA LYS A 56 -6.65 9.76 -27.36
C LYS A 56 -5.93 10.85 -26.61
N ASN A 57 -5.41 11.81 -27.33
CA ASN A 57 -4.77 12.99 -26.75
C ASN A 57 -5.86 13.92 -26.17
N TYR A 58 -5.72 14.29 -24.91
CA TYR A 58 -6.73 15.11 -24.21
C TYR A 58 -6.87 16.55 -24.76
N GLY A 59 -5.82 17.08 -25.39
CA GLY A 59 -5.84 18.48 -25.85
C GLY A 59 -6.49 18.70 -27.22
N ASN A 60 -6.54 17.65 -28.06
CA ASN A 60 -7.03 17.78 -29.44
C ASN A 60 -7.90 16.62 -29.90
N ASP A 61 -8.22 15.68 -29.04
CA ASP A 61 -9.01 14.46 -29.27
C ASP A 61 -8.48 13.54 -30.39
N GLN A 62 -7.26 13.78 -30.87
CA GLN A 62 -6.65 12.94 -31.89
C GLN A 62 -6.27 11.59 -31.28
N GLN A 63 -6.52 10.55 -32.06
CA GLN A 63 -6.09 9.21 -31.72
C GLN A 63 -4.56 9.11 -31.70
N ALA A 64 -4.02 8.65 -30.60
CA ALA A 64 -2.59 8.46 -30.40
C ALA A 64 -2.17 7.03 -30.74
N THR A 65 -2.98 6.04 -30.38
CA THR A 65 -2.80 4.63 -30.73
C THR A 65 -4.07 3.82 -30.53
N ASP A 66 -4.18 2.70 -31.21
CA ASP A 66 -5.19 1.68 -30.91
C ASP A 66 -4.82 0.91 -29.64
N VAL A 67 -5.85 0.48 -28.91
CA VAL A 67 -5.69 -0.31 -27.71
C VAL A 67 -6.55 -1.56 -27.81
N VAL A 68 -5.93 -2.71 -27.63
CA VAL A 68 -6.64 -3.98 -27.70
C VAL A 68 -7.37 -4.26 -26.40
N ALA A 69 -8.68 -4.41 -26.48
CA ALA A 69 -9.50 -4.85 -25.36
C ALA A 69 -9.54 -6.39 -25.33
N LYS A 70 -9.09 -6.98 -24.23
CA LYS A 70 -9.15 -8.42 -24.00
C LYS A 70 -10.23 -8.73 -22.98
N ALA A 71 -11.26 -9.47 -23.38
CA ALA A 71 -12.28 -9.93 -22.47
C ALA A 71 -11.68 -10.88 -21.43
N SER A 72 -11.79 -10.54 -20.16
CA SER A 72 -11.36 -11.37 -19.03
C SER A 72 -12.52 -12.17 -18.44
N GLY A 73 -13.75 -11.90 -18.90
CA GLY A 73 -14.97 -12.55 -18.43
C GLY A 73 -15.37 -12.19 -16.99
N PRO A 74 -16.24 -12.99 -16.37
CA PRO A 74 -16.68 -12.74 -15.00
C PRO A 74 -15.60 -13.16 -13.99
N VAL A 75 -15.44 -12.35 -12.94
CA VAL A 75 -14.63 -12.75 -11.80
C VAL A 75 -15.53 -13.41 -10.76
N GLN A 76 -15.25 -14.64 -10.40
CA GLN A 76 -16.12 -15.52 -9.59
C GLN A 76 -16.63 -14.91 -8.26
N LYS A 77 -15.84 -14.02 -7.66
CA LYS A 77 -16.21 -13.35 -6.39
C LYS A 77 -16.93 -12.02 -6.57
N TRP A 78 -17.00 -11.50 -7.78
CA TRP A 78 -17.58 -10.21 -8.11
C TRP A 78 -18.80 -10.44 -8.98
N LYS A 79 -19.87 -10.86 -8.38
CA LYS A 79 -21.13 -11.17 -9.02
C LYS A 79 -21.54 -10.09 -10.00
N ASP A 80 -22.02 -10.50 -11.17
CA ASP A 80 -22.62 -9.64 -12.19
C ASP A 80 -21.67 -8.63 -12.85
N TRP A 81 -20.36 -8.64 -12.54
CA TRP A 81 -19.39 -7.80 -13.19
C TRP A 81 -18.58 -8.56 -14.23
N TYR A 82 -18.40 -7.92 -15.38
CA TYR A 82 -17.55 -8.35 -16.49
C TYR A 82 -16.42 -7.39 -16.69
N PHE A 83 -15.25 -7.87 -17.09
CA PHE A 83 -14.05 -7.09 -17.27
C PHE A 83 -13.43 -7.29 -18.63
N TRP A 84 -12.89 -6.21 -19.16
CA TRP A 84 -11.93 -6.21 -20.27
C TRP A 84 -10.66 -5.53 -19.77
N THR A 85 -9.51 -6.11 -20.09
CA THR A 85 -8.22 -5.47 -19.86
C THR A 85 -7.79 -4.72 -21.10
N LEU A 86 -7.23 -3.54 -20.90
CA LEU A 86 -6.69 -2.67 -21.92
C LEU A 86 -5.20 -2.51 -21.66
N ASP A 87 -4.37 -2.96 -22.62
CA ASP A 87 -2.92 -2.90 -22.53
C ASP A 87 -2.38 -1.92 -23.57
N PHE A 88 -1.59 -0.95 -23.13
CA PHE A 88 -0.97 0.06 -24.00
C PHE A 88 0.50 0.30 -23.64
N ASP A 89 1.20 -0.75 -23.23
CA ASP A 89 2.60 -0.76 -22.77
C ASP A 89 3.57 -0.14 -23.75
N SER A 90 3.35 -0.39 -25.04
CA SER A 90 4.22 0.10 -26.13
C SER A 90 4.11 1.61 -26.38
N PHE A 91 3.14 2.29 -25.81
CA PHE A 91 2.97 3.72 -25.99
C PHE A 91 3.78 4.50 -24.96
N GLU A 92 4.86 5.18 -25.36
CA GLU A 92 5.85 5.82 -24.46
C GLU A 92 5.86 7.36 -24.55
N LYS A 93 4.99 7.95 -25.36
CA LYS A 93 5.01 9.41 -25.57
C LYS A 93 4.42 10.13 -24.37
N ASP A 94 5.19 11.08 -23.82
CA ASP A 94 4.74 11.95 -22.74
C ASP A 94 3.55 12.80 -23.16
N GLY A 95 2.58 12.96 -22.27
CA GLY A 95 1.39 13.78 -22.51
C GLY A 95 0.22 13.48 -21.59
N LYS A 96 -0.89 14.17 -21.84
CA LYS A 96 -2.18 13.94 -21.17
C LYS A 96 -3.13 13.24 -22.13
N TYR A 97 -3.67 12.12 -21.70
CA TYR A 97 -4.46 11.22 -22.53
C TYR A 97 -5.74 10.78 -21.83
N TYR A 98 -6.65 10.19 -22.58
CA TYR A 98 -7.77 9.42 -22.08
C TYR A 98 -8.01 8.21 -22.99
N LEU A 99 -8.66 7.19 -22.45
CA LEU A 99 -9.10 6.02 -23.20
C LEU A 99 -10.55 6.21 -23.65
N GLU A 100 -10.83 5.86 -24.89
CA GLU A 100 -12.18 5.77 -25.44
C GLU A 100 -12.39 4.36 -25.95
N CYS A 101 -13.54 3.76 -25.61
CA CYS A 101 -13.96 2.48 -26.14
C CYS A 101 -15.33 2.58 -26.81
N ALA A 102 -15.47 2.00 -27.97
CA ALA A 102 -16.75 1.79 -28.63
C ALA A 102 -17.46 0.58 -28.00
N THR A 103 -18.73 0.71 -27.75
CA THR A 103 -19.58 -0.28 -27.09
C THR A 103 -20.87 -0.49 -27.86
N GLY A 104 -21.67 -1.47 -27.52
CA GLY A 104 -22.95 -1.71 -28.14
C GLY A 104 -23.95 -0.54 -28.00
N SER A 105 -23.76 0.35 -27.02
CA SER A 105 -24.63 1.51 -26.75
C SER A 105 -24.01 2.87 -27.10
N GLY A 106 -22.81 2.91 -27.69
CA GLY A 106 -22.10 4.14 -28.02
C GLY A 106 -20.64 4.13 -27.60
N HIS A 107 -20.15 5.24 -27.07
CA HIS A 107 -18.76 5.37 -26.63
C HIS A 107 -18.69 5.62 -25.12
N VAL A 108 -17.69 5.05 -24.48
CA VAL A 108 -17.34 5.29 -23.07
C VAL A 108 -15.92 5.85 -22.98
N HIS A 109 -15.71 6.80 -22.08
CA HIS A 109 -14.43 7.48 -21.88
C HIS A 109 -13.91 7.25 -20.46
N SER A 110 -12.58 7.18 -20.33
CA SER A 110 -11.95 7.26 -19.03
C SER A 110 -11.85 8.71 -18.53
N PHE A 111 -11.55 8.90 -17.25
CA PHE A 111 -10.94 10.14 -16.82
C PHE A 111 -9.60 10.35 -17.50
N PRO A 112 -9.19 11.60 -17.76
CA PRO A 112 -7.90 11.90 -18.34
C PRO A 112 -6.78 11.60 -17.33
N PHE A 113 -5.66 11.09 -17.83
CA PHE A 113 -4.48 10.75 -17.06
C PHE A 113 -3.19 11.22 -17.76
N LEU A 114 -2.09 11.24 -17.02
CA LEU A 114 -0.77 11.55 -17.56
C LEU A 114 -0.03 10.25 -17.93
N ILE A 115 0.72 10.29 -19.01
CA ILE A 115 1.82 9.37 -19.30
C ILE A 115 3.09 10.21 -19.28
N GLN A 116 4.05 9.89 -18.42
CA GLN A 116 5.27 10.68 -18.29
C GLN A 116 6.39 9.86 -17.65
N ARG A 117 7.64 10.19 -17.99
CA ARG A 117 8.80 9.56 -17.34
C ARG A 117 8.92 9.98 -15.89
N ASN A 118 9.20 9.02 -15.03
CA ASN A 118 9.33 9.17 -13.57
C ASN A 118 8.07 9.78 -12.91
N LEU A 119 6.90 9.55 -13.47
CA LEU A 119 5.65 10.16 -13.03
C LEU A 119 5.31 9.78 -11.59
N ILE A 120 5.36 8.48 -11.28
CA ILE A 120 4.98 7.97 -9.96
C ILE A 120 5.94 8.50 -8.91
N GLU A 121 7.24 8.39 -9.14
CA GLU A 121 8.24 8.89 -8.19
C GLU A 121 8.11 10.40 -7.94
N ARG A 122 7.92 11.18 -8.99
CA ARG A 122 7.75 12.65 -8.87
C ARG A 122 6.53 13.05 -8.05
N ASN A 123 5.46 12.28 -8.16
CA ASN A 123 4.18 12.62 -7.54
C ASN A 123 3.99 11.96 -6.16
N THR A 124 4.74 10.92 -5.82
CA THR A 124 4.49 10.15 -4.58
C THR A 124 5.68 10.04 -3.65
N MET A 125 6.92 10.22 -4.12
CA MET A 125 8.12 9.99 -3.30
C MET A 125 8.15 10.87 -2.04
N SER A 126 7.84 12.17 -2.19
CA SER A 126 7.79 13.07 -1.05
C SER A 126 6.73 12.65 -0.03
N ASP A 127 5.54 12.28 -0.50
CA ASP A 127 4.41 11.93 0.36
C ASP A 127 4.72 10.67 1.17
N VAL A 128 5.33 9.67 0.54
CA VAL A 128 5.77 8.45 1.21
C VAL A 128 6.80 8.77 2.30
N ILE A 129 7.82 9.58 1.99
CA ILE A 129 8.84 9.96 2.98
C ILE A 129 8.21 10.77 4.13
N TYR A 130 7.34 11.72 3.81
CA TYR A 130 6.65 12.52 4.84
C TYR A 130 5.69 11.69 5.68
N TYR A 131 5.08 10.66 5.11
CA TYR A 131 4.29 9.72 5.89
C TYR A 131 5.14 9.07 7.00
N PHE A 132 6.30 8.53 6.67
CA PHE A 132 7.19 7.96 7.68
C PHE A 132 7.65 9.00 8.70
N LYS A 133 7.99 10.22 8.27
CA LYS A 133 8.33 11.32 9.19
C LYS A 133 7.18 11.63 10.16
N GLY A 134 5.95 11.62 9.68
CA GLY A 134 4.75 11.80 10.50
C GLY A 134 4.49 10.69 11.52
N GLN A 135 5.00 9.48 11.24
CA GLN A 135 4.91 8.32 12.13
C GLN A 135 6.09 8.20 13.11
N ARG A 136 7.08 9.08 13.09
CA ARG A 136 8.19 9.06 14.04
C ARG A 136 7.66 9.20 15.47
N SER A 137 8.11 8.29 16.33
CA SER A 137 7.87 8.44 17.78
C SER A 137 8.45 9.76 18.29
N SER A 138 7.66 10.50 19.03
CA SER A 138 8.04 11.82 19.54
C SER A 138 7.29 12.18 20.83
N GLY A 139 7.64 13.32 21.43
CA GLY A 139 6.95 13.87 22.59
C GLY A 139 7.05 13.01 23.85
N GLU A 140 5.98 12.96 24.63
CA GLU A 140 5.95 12.26 25.93
C GLU A 140 6.05 10.74 25.79
N PHE A 141 5.55 10.17 24.70
CA PHE A 141 5.71 8.75 24.41
C PHE A 141 7.16 8.39 24.14
N ASP A 142 7.88 9.19 23.37
CA ASP A 142 9.30 8.95 23.11
C ASP A 142 10.16 9.10 24.37
N LYS A 143 9.82 10.06 25.22
CA LYS A 143 10.47 10.22 26.53
C LYS A 143 10.25 9.00 27.43
N ALA A 144 9.02 8.48 27.50
CA ALA A 144 8.71 7.28 28.25
C ALA A 144 9.46 6.05 27.72
N ASP A 145 9.59 5.93 26.41
CA ASP A 145 10.27 4.82 25.74
C ASP A 145 11.77 4.73 26.04
N ARG A 146 12.38 5.77 26.58
CA ARG A 146 13.79 5.71 27.04
C ARG A 146 14.03 4.81 28.25
N HIS A 147 12.98 4.47 28.99
CA HIS A 147 13.10 3.72 30.23
C HIS A 147 11.99 2.67 30.37
N LEU A 148 11.74 1.91 29.32
CA LEU A 148 10.67 0.91 29.32
C LEU A 148 11.02 -0.29 30.20
N LYS A 149 10.11 -0.63 31.10
CA LYS A 149 10.10 -1.90 31.81
C LYS A 149 9.52 -2.99 30.94
N PHE A 150 9.82 -4.23 31.26
CA PHE A 150 9.17 -5.37 30.61
C PHE A 150 7.75 -5.56 31.12
N ASP A 151 6.88 -6.04 30.26
CA ASP A 151 5.61 -6.60 30.65
C ASP A 151 5.84 -8.02 31.21
N GLY A 152 5.27 -8.32 32.40
CA GLY A 152 5.48 -9.59 33.07
C GLY A 152 6.61 -9.56 34.13
N ALA A 153 7.18 -10.73 34.43
CA ALA A 153 8.10 -10.91 35.57
C ALA A 153 9.58 -10.56 35.24
N LYS A 154 9.93 -10.32 33.99
CA LYS A 154 11.30 -9.98 33.60
C LYS A 154 11.70 -8.63 34.16
N LEU A 155 12.83 -8.59 34.86
CA LEU A 155 13.38 -7.36 35.43
C LEU A 155 14.30 -6.66 34.42
N GLY A 156 14.43 -5.34 34.59
CA GLY A 156 15.32 -4.50 33.79
C GLY A 156 14.59 -3.36 33.09
N VAL A 157 15.37 -2.55 32.40
CA VAL A 157 14.90 -1.39 31.65
C VAL A 157 15.55 -1.40 30.28
N VAL A 158 14.82 -1.00 29.26
CA VAL A 158 15.26 -0.92 27.87
C VAL A 158 15.05 0.50 27.37
N ASP A 159 16.05 1.06 26.71
CA ASP A 159 15.89 2.27 25.91
C ASP A 159 15.34 1.88 24.54
N ALA A 160 14.07 2.16 24.33
CA ALA A 160 13.34 1.87 23.09
C ALA A 160 12.80 3.14 22.44
N HIS A 161 13.45 4.30 22.66
CA HIS A 161 13.04 5.54 22.01
C HIS A 161 13.30 5.53 20.50
N GLY A 162 12.66 6.44 19.76
CA GLY A 162 12.71 6.48 18.30
C GLY A 162 11.81 5.43 17.63
N GLY A 163 12.04 5.16 16.37
CA GLY A 163 11.20 4.27 15.58
C GLY A 163 9.88 4.90 15.17
N TRP A 164 9.10 4.15 14.40
CA TRP A 164 7.82 4.60 13.87
C TRP A 164 6.65 3.88 14.54
N TRP A 165 5.56 4.59 14.68
CA TRP A 165 4.27 4.02 15.05
C TRP A 165 3.78 3.06 13.96
N ASP A 166 3.05 2.03 14.34
CA ASP A 166 2.50 1.03 13.40
C ASP A 166 1.46 1.65 12.46
N ALA A 167 0.60 2.50 13.01
CA ALA A 167 -0.39 3.24 12.26
C ALA A 167 -0.70 4.58 12.93
N THR A 168 -1.35 5.48 12.21
CA THR A 168 -1.83 6.75 12.76
C THR A 168 -2.78 6.51 13.95
N GLY A 169 -2.40 7.01 15.11
CA GLY A 169 -3.14 6.81 16.36
C GLY A 169 -2.87 5.48 17.08
N ASP A 170 -2.02 4.63 16.52
CA ASP A 170 -1.48 3.45 17.20
C ASP A 170 -0.05 3.73 17.65
N TYR A 171 0.15 3.81 18.95
CA TYR A 171 1.47 4.07 19.53
C TYR A 171 2.29 2.79 19.78
N GLY A 172 1.96 1.71 19.09
CA GLY A 172 2.76 0.49 19.05
C GLY A 172 3.93 0.61 18.07
N LYS A 173 5.10 0.12 18.47
CA LYS A 173 6.29 -0.01 17.61
C LYS A 173 6.69 -1.46 17.53
N HIS A 174 6.66 -2.04 16.36
CA HIS A 174 6.79 -3.48 16.17
C HIS A 174 7.96 -3.86 15.27
N PHE A 175 8.72 -4.87 15.70
CA PHE A 175 9.62 -5.63 14.82
C PHE A 175 8.87 -6.72 14.07
N SER A 176 7.84 -7.23 14.70
CA SER A 176 7.01 -8.25 14.14
C SER A 176 5.62 -8.19 14.76
N HIS A 177 4.63 -8.49 13.96
CA HIS A 177 3.22 -8.46 14.33
C HIS A 177 2.56 -9.80 14.00
N LEU A 178 1.66 -10.29 14.85
CA LEU A 178 0.80 -11.41 14.52
C LEU A 178 -0.51 -10.88 13.96
N SER A 179 -0.82 -11.23 12.73
CA SER A 179 -2.13 -10.95 12.17
C SER A 179 -3.20 -11.88 12.76
N PHE A 180 -4.46 -11.44 12.75
CA PHE A 180 -5.60 -12.27 13.16
C PHE A 180 -5.77 -13.57 12.35
N SER A 181 -5.13 -13.68 11.19
CA SER A 181 -5.18 -14.84 10.31
C SER A 181 -4.09 -15.87 10.56
N THR A 182 -3.42 -15.84 11.71
CA THR A 182 -2.33 -16.77 12.07
C THR A 182 -0.99 -16.54 11.37
N TYR A 183 -0.92 -15.62 10.43
CA TYR A 183 0.33 -15.27 9.77
C TYR A 183 1.17 -14.36 10.65
N PHE A 184 2.39 -14.77 10.86
CA PHE A 184 3.41 -13.96 11.46
C PHE A 184 3.84 -12.90 10.43
N ASN A 185 3.59 -11.63 10.70
CA ASN A 185 4.04 -10.53 9.87
C ASN A 185 5.31 -9.91 10.49
N PRO A 186 6.50 -10.39 10.10
CA PRO A 186 7.70 -10.23 10.93
C PRO A 186 8.49 -8.98 10.66
N GLN A 187 8.07 -8.03 9.85
CA GLN A 187 9.08 -7.17 9.26
C GLN A 187 8.64 -5.71 9.12
N GLN A 188 7.93 -5.19 10.08
CA GLN A 188 7.47 -3.81 9.96
C GLN A 188 8.65 -2.83 9.94
N ILE A 189 9.29 -2.58 11.06
CA ILE A 189 10.39 -1.60 11.11
C ILE A 189 11.64 -2.07 10.36
N PRO A 190 12.14 -3.30 10.53
CA PRO A 190 13.32 -3.75 9.78
C PRO A 190 13.13 -3.74 8.27
N PHE A 191 11.96 -4.13 7.79
CA PHE A 191 11.68 -4.11 6.35
C PHE A 191 11.54 -2.68 5.81
N THR A 192 10.96 -1.78 6.58
CA THR A 192 10.89 -0.36 6.23
C THR A 192 12.29 0.24 6.07
N VAL A 193 13.18 0.03 7.05
CA VAL A 193 14.58 0.49 6.97
C VAL A 193 15.29 -0.08 5.74
N TYR A 194 15.14 -1.39 5.48
CA TYR A 194 15.71 -2.02 4.30
C TYR A 194 15.18 -1.41 3.01
N SER A 195 13.86 -1.19 2.92
CA SER A 195 13.22 -0.62 1.72
C SER A 195 13.68 0.82 1.48
N LEU A 196 13.80 1.64 2.51
CA LEU A 196 14.31 3.00 2.41
C LEU A 196 15.77 3.04 1.94
N LEU A 197 16.63 2.15 2.47
CA LEU A 197 18.02 2.02 2.01
C LEU A 197 18.11 1.55 0.56
N LYS A 198 17.27 0.60 0.15
CA LYS A 198 17.22 0.16 -1.25
C LYS A 198 16.71 1.25 -2.18
N SER A 199 15.74 2.03 -1.75
CA SER A 199 15.26 3.19 -2.51
C SER A 199 16.35 4.25 -2.65
N TYR A 200 17.12 4.51 -1.59
CA TYR A 200 18.29 5.37 -1.63
C TYR A 200 19.34 4.88 -2.64
N ASP A 201 19.69 3.58 -2.62
CA ASP A 201 20.64 3.00 -3.56
C ASP A 201 20.16 3.15 -5.01
N GLN A 202 18.87 2.89 -5.26
CA GLN A 202 18.30 3.03 -6.60
C GLN A 202 18.27 4.48 -7.07
N ALA A 203 17.97 5.44 -6.19
CA ALA A 203 18.01 6.86 -6.52
C ALA A 203 19.42 7.29 -6.96
N ARG A 204 20.44 6.86 -6.21
CA ARG A 204 21.85 7.14 -6.55
C ARG A 204 22.29 6.49 -7.87
N LEU A 205 21.90 5.25 -8.13
CA LEU A 205 22.25 4.55 -9.37
C LEU A 205 21.68 5.23 -10.62
N ARG A 206 20.52 5.84 -10.48
CA ARG A 206 19.90 6.59 -11.59
C ARG A 206 20.62 7.91 -11.89
N ALA A 207 21.38 8.45 -10.94
CA ALA A 207 22.13 9.70 -11.06
C ALA A 207 21.31 10.88 -11.63
N ASN A 208 20.00 10.90 -11.34
CA ASN A 208 19.09 11.91 -11.83
C ASN A 208 19.02 13.09 -10.86
N SER A 209 19.49 14.25 -11.26
CA SER A 209 19.53 15.44 -10.42
C SER A 209 18.18 15.87 -9.85
N ASN A 210 17.07 15.53 -10.52
CA ASN A 210 15.73 15.83 -10.03
C ASN A 210 15.38 15.05 -8.74
N PHE A 211 16.08 13.95 -8.47
CA PHE A 211 15.85 13.11 -7.29
C PHE A 211 16.96 13.20 -6.24
N ALA A 212 18.04 13.96 -6.49
CA ALA A 212 19.17 14.06 -5.57
C ALA A 212 18.76 14.50 -4.15
N ARG A 213 17.77 15.39 -4.03
CA ARG A 213 17.25 15.79 -2.71
C ARG A 213 16.61 14.65 -1.93
N TYR A 214 16.02 13.66 -2.63
CA TYR A 214 15.37 12.52 -1.98
C TYR A 214 16.38 11.51 -1.43
N GLU A 215 17.59 11.47 -1.97
CA GLU A 215 18.66 10.62 -1.45
C GLU A 215 18.93 10.93 0.03
N ASN A 216 19.12 12.20 0.38
CA ASN A 216 19.34 12.61 1.76
C ASN A 216 18.11 12.33 2.66
N LEU A 217 16.90 12.56 2.14
CA LEU A 217 15.68 12.32 2.90
C LEU A 217 15.43 10.83 3.16
N LEU A 218 15.71 9.98 2.16
CA LEU A 218 15.62 8.52 2.30
C LEU A 218 16.65 7.99 3.30
N LEU A 219 17.88 8.49 3.23
CA LEU A 219 18.93 8.09 4.15
C LEU A 219 18.64 8.54 5.59
N ASP A 220 18.21 9.79 5.80
CA ASP A 220 17.82 10.31 7.11
C ASP A 220 16.72 9.46 7.75
N GLU A 221 15.70 9.12 6.97
CA GLU A 221 14.59 8.31 7.44
C GLU A 221 15.02 6.87 7.73
N ALA A 222 15.85 6.28 6.88
CA ALA A 222 16.40 4.94 7.10
C ALA A 222 17.28 4.89 8.36
N MET A 223 18.11 5.89 8.58
CA MET A 223 18.98 5.97 9.77
C MET A 223 18.18 6.13 11.05
N PHE A 224 17.10 6.92 11.03
CA PHE A 224 16.22 7.04 12.18
C PHE A 224 15.65 5.66 12.62
N GLY A 225 15.20 4.86 11.66
CA GLY A 225 14.73 3.51 11.95
C GLY A 225 15.84 2.55 12.34
N ALA A 226 17.03 2.66 11.74
CA ALA A 226 18.19 1.83 12.06
C ALA A 226 18.66 2.04 13.51
N ASP A 227 18.66 3.26 13.98
CA ASP A 227 18.99 3.59 15.38
C ASP A 227 18.02 2.93 16.36
N TYR A 228 16.75 2.89 16.04
CA TYR A 228 15.77 2.16 16.84
C TYR A 228 16.04 0.64 16.82
N ILE A 229 16.36 0.07 15.66
CA ILE A 229 16.73 -1.35 15.55
C ILE A 229 17.89 -1.71 16.47
N VAL A 230 18.92 -0.85 16.55
CA VAL A 230 20.08 -1.07 17.43
C VAL A 230 19.68 -1.08 18.90
N ARG A 231 18.81 -0.14 19.32
CA ARG A 231 18.32 -0.07 20.72
C ARG A 231 17.47 -1.27 21.11
N MET A 232 16.73 -1.83 20.16
CA MET A 232 15.88 -2.99 20.40
C MET A 232 16.64 -4.33 20.40
N LYS A 233 17.95 -4.32 20.24
CA LYS A 233 18.78 -5.53 20.34
C LYS A 233 18.94 -5.96 21.79
N ALA A 234 18.50 -7.17 22.11
CA ALA A 234 18.69 -7.78 23.42
C ALA A 234 20.15 -8.25 23.63
N PRO A 235 20.65 -8.31 24.87
CA PRO A 235 22.01 -8.76 25.19
C PRO A 235 22.34 -10.14 24.62
N GLY A 236 21.37 -11.04 24.53
CA GLY A 236 21.53 -12.39 23.98
C GLY A 236 21.61 -12.45 22.43
N GLY A 237 21.62 -11.30 21.74
CA GLY A 237 21.72 -11.23 20.29
C GLY A 237 20.38 -11.33 19.54
N SER A 238 19.28 -11.60 20.23
CA SER A 238 17.92 -11.49 19.73
C SER A 238 17.45 -10.03 19.70
N PHE A 239 16.19 -9.80 19.32
CA PHE A 239 15.56 -8.47 19.37
C PHE A 239 14.29 -8.52 20.19
N TYR A 240 14.01 -7.45 20.91
CA TYR A 240 12.71 -7.26 21.52
C TYR A 240 11.66 -7.08 20.44
N ARG A 241 10.50 -7.68 20.63
CA ARG A 241 9.46 -7.75 19.59
C ARG A 241 8.77 -6.41 19.36
N SER A 242 8.38 -5.74 20.41
CA SER A 242 7.64 -4.49 20.32
C SER A 242 7.72 -3.65 21.60
N ALA A 243 7.51 -2.36 21.43
CA ALA A 243 7.26 -1.39 22.50
C ALA A 243 5.80 -0.91 22.35
N THR A 244 4.96 -1.24 23.33
CA THR A 244 3.52 -0.93 23.30
C THR A 244 2.94 -1.01 24.70
N THR A 245 1.72 -0.50 24.88
CA THR A 245 0.94 -0.70 26.11
C THR A 245 0.05 -1.94 26.03
N GLY A 246 -0.22 -2.44 24.82
CA GLY A 246 -1.16 -3.52 24.58
C GLY A 246 -2.65 -3.11 24.70
N GLU A 247 -2.96 -1.84 24.91
CA GLU A 247 -4.33 -1.32 25.09
C GLU A 247 -4.64 -0.17 24.13
N VAL A 248 -5.93 0.04 23.86
CA VAL A 248 -6.40 1.02 22.87
C VAL A 248 -6.20 2.48 23.33
N ASN A 249 -6.38 2.75 24.64
CA ASN A 249 -6.18 4.09 25.21
C ASN A 249 -4.82 4.18 25.89
N GLN A 250 -3.80 4.37 25.10
CA GLN A 250 -2.42 4.34 25.56
C GLN A 250 -2.02 5.64 26.25
N THR A 251 -1.36 5.50 27.40
CA THR A 251 -0.71 6.61 28.09
C THR A 251 0.81 6.41 28.08
N PRO A 252 1.61 7.47 28.15
CA PRO A 252 3.06 7.33 28.26
C PRO A 252 3.49 6.45 29.44
N ALA A 253 2.82 6.57 30.59
CA ALA A 253 3.14 5.79 31.79
C ALA A 253 2.85 4.28 31.67
N GLY A 254 1.93 3.90 30.79
CA GLY A 254 1.55 2.50 30.58
C GLY A 254 2.45 1.74 29.60
N ARG A 255 3.42 2.39 28.99
CA ARG A 255 4.28 1.79 27.96
C ARG A 255 5.26 0.77 28.54
N LYS A 256 5.42 -0.33 27.80
CA LYS A 256 6.28 -1.46 28.19
C LYS A 256 6.88 -2.12 26.96
N ILE A 257 7.98 -2.86 27.17
CA ILE A 257 8.42 -3.87 26.21
C ILE A 257 7.42 -5.03 26.31
N ALA A 258 6.79 -5.38 25.17
CA ALA A 258 5.78 -6.41 25.15
C ALA A 258 6.32 -7.73 25.70
N GLY A 259 5.62 -8.27 26.69
CA GLY A 259 5.84 -9.54 27.32
C GLY A 259 5.37 -10.73 26.46
N GLU A 260 4.84 -11.73 27.13
CA GLU A 260 4.26 -12.89 26.45
C GLU A 260 3.05 -12.45 25.61
N MET A 261 2.97 -12.95 24.39
CA MET A 261 1.79 -12.74 23.57
C MET A 261 0.60 -13.42 24.22
N LYS A 262 -0.41 -12.66 24.61
CA LYS A 262 -1.75 -13.22 24.75
C LYS A 262 -2.19 -13.70 23.37
N ARG A 263 -2.40 -14.99 23.22
CA ARG A 263 -2.83 -15.60 21.97
C ARG A 263 -4.20 -15.08 21.60
N PHE A 264 -4.34 -14.43 20.47
CA PHE A 264 -5.63 -14.20 19.86
C PHE A 264 -6.10 -15.53 19.25
N GLY A 265 -6.82 -16.34 20.02
CA GLY A 265 -7.63 -17.43 19.52
C GLY A 265 -6.96 -18.67 18.92
N ILE A 266 -5.64 -18.81 18.98
CA ILE A 266 -4.95 -19.96 18.42
C ILE A 266 -4.21 -20.69 19.53
N GLU A 267 -4.81 -21.77 20.00
CA GLU A 267 -4.13 -22.73 20.85
C GLU A 267 -3.08 -23.49 20.05
N GLY A 268 -1.87 -23.55 20.56
CA GLY A 268 -0.90 -24.55 20.16
C GLY A 268 0.20 -24.19 19.18
N ALA A 269 0.44 -22.93 18.82
CA ALA A 269 1.63 -22.61 18.01
C ALA A 269 2.92 -22.80 18.83
N PRO A 270 3.81 -23.76 18.48
CA PRO A 270 5.03 -24.00 19.23
C PRO A 270 5.99 -22.81 19.17
N GLY A 271 6.58 -22.42 20.29
CA GLY A 271 7.68 -21.45 20.34
C GLY A 271 7.28 -20.00 20.58
N GLN A 272 6.11 -19.73 21.13
CA GLN A 272 5.66 -18.39 21.50
C GLN A 272 5.83 -18.16 23.01
N GLY A 273 7.06 -18.10 23.48
CA GLY A 273 7.38 -17.72 24.84
C GLY A 273 8.19 -16.43 24.86
N GLY A 274 7.80 -15.48 25.70
CA GLY A 274 8.53 -14.27 26.01
C GLY A 274 8.80 -13.26 24.90
N PRO A 275 9.24 -12.03 25.24
CA PRO A 275 9.48 -10.95 24.29
C PRO A 275 10.61 -11.23 23.28
N GLU A 276 11.47 -12.21 23.55
CA GLU A 276 12.60 -12.58 22.71
C GLU A 276 12.35 -13.80 21.81
N ALA A 277 11.36 -14.64 22.12
CA ALA A 277 11.19 -15.95 21.49
C ALA A 277 10.78 -15.89 20.01
N CYS A 278 10.14 -14.84 19.58
CA CYS A 278 9.71 -14.66 18.19
C CYS A 278 10.85 -14.49 17.18
N LEU A 279 12.05 -14.16 17.66
CA LEU A 279 13.16 -13.76 16.82
C LEU A 279 14.37 -14.70 16.90
N SER A 280 14.26 -15.79 17.65
CA SER A 280 15.36 -16.75 17.90
C SER A 280 15.53 -17.82 16.83
N ARG A 281 14.61 -17.98 15.90
CA ARG A 281 14.78 -18.91 14.77
C ARG A 281 15.61 -18.29 13.67
N PRO A 282 16.62 -18.99 13.11
CA PRO A 282 17.37 -18.53 11.95
C PRO A 282 16.48 -18.65 10.71
N THR A 283 15.68 -17.65 10.49
CA THR A 283 14.89 -17.49 9.26
C THR A 283 15.55 -16.38 8.42
N MET A 284 15.11 -16.21 7.20
CA MET A 284 15.53 -15.14 6.27
C MET A 284 15.69 -13.76 6.95
N ILE A 285 15.01 -13.54 8.09
CA ILE A 285 15.09 -12.37 8.94
C ILE A 285 16.47 -12.16 9.56
N SER A 286 17.21 -13.23 9.96
CA SER A 286 18.53 -13.07 10.57
C SER A 286 19.57 -12.60 9.57
N SER A 287 19.49 -13.06 8.32
CA SER A 287 20.39 -12.61 7.25
C SER A 287 20.08 -11.18 6.79
N MET A 288 18.80 -10.82 6.68
CA MET A 288 18.41 -9.45 6.37
C MET A 288 18.79 -8.46 7.48
N LYS A 289 18.58 -8.83 8.75
CA LYS A 289 18.94 -7.97 9.91
C LYS A 289 20.43 -7.69 9.97
N SER A 290 21.26 -8.70 9.80
CA SER A 290 22.72 -8.51 9.83
C SER A 290 23.23 -7.71 8.63
N ALA A 291 22.57 -7.78 7.49
CA ALA A 291 22.90 -6.96 6.32
C ALA A 291 22.47 -5.49 6.52
N VAL A 292 21.23 -5.23 6.94
CA VAL A 292 20.70 -3.88 7.16
C VAL A 292 21.48 -3.16 8.26
N VAL A 293 21.72 -3.81 9.41
CA VAL A 293 22.48 -3.19 10.52
C VAL A 293 23.94 -2.96 10.12
N ARG A 294 24.58 -3.92 9.46
CA ARG A 294 25.97 -3.73 8.98
C ARG A 294 26.07 -2.61 7.96
N GLU A 295 25.15 -2.54 7.02
CA GLU A 295 25.15 -1.52 5.99
C GLU A 295 24.84 -0.13 6.57
N ALA A 296 23.86 0.01 7.45
CA ALA A 296 23.58 1.23 8.17
C ALA A 296 24.78 1.71 9.00
N VAL A 297 25.39 0.82 9.81
CA VAL A 297 26.57 1.15 10.62
C VAL A 297 27.80 1.46 9.77
N SER A 298 28.00 0.77 8.64
CA SER A 298 29.12 1.05 7.75
C SER A 298 29.01 2.42 7.06
N ARG A 299 27.80 2.87 6.80
CA ARG A 299 27.52 4.20 6.22
C ARG A 299 27.61 5.31 7.24
N TRP A 300 27.28 5.04 8.50
CA TRP A 300 27.41 6.00 9.59
C TRP A 300 28.88 6.34 9.92
N ARG A 301 29.80 5.41 9.64
CA ARG A 301 31.25 5.58 9.89
C ARG A 301 32.02 6.24 8.72
N ARG A 302 31.36 6.55 7.63
CA ARG A 302 31.91 7.27 6.47
C ARG A 302 31.35 8.67 6.38
#